data_99be3ef9f690578f32049421451ccce3
#
_entry.id   99be3ef9f690578f32049421451ccce3
#
_cell.length_a   1.000
_cell.length_b   1.000
_cell.length_c   1.000
_cell.angle_alpha   90.00
_cell.angle_beta   90.00
_cell.angle_gamma   90.00
#
_symmetry.space_group_name_H-M   'P 1'
#
loop_
_entity.id
_entity.type
_entity.pdbx_description
1 polymer ?
#
loop_
_entity_poly.entity_id
_entity_poly.type
_entity_poly.pdbx_seq_one_letter_code
_entity_poly.pdbx_strand_id
1 'polypeptide(L)'
;MPQNRNRRDDYAACQKNRSGDPVSCALILAGGEGKRLRTFVHLLRGDLLPKQYVNFIGRRSMLEHTLDRAERLVPRQRVFTIVNRDHLIFPEVTRQAAARHRGTVIVQPENKETAPGILFSLVHIAKRYPDSIVTLLPSDHFVLEEDQLLTYLSTAHHAVKRDPSRIVLLGIEPDGNESDYGYIVPGSKMKRGGNAVFQISSFIEKPDYRTAQELAHSGALWNTMMMVFKTTTLMSLIKEISPLFFGVFQTISDAIETVDEEAVIEQIYQELPPLNFSHDIMEPLARSHSANLLTLPVQNVLWSDWGSESRIMEILRQTGYDTRLNGLTRAPHLTGESAYGPHSFVDIPKVLFTQAESLGTRRKAASSLSKAL
;
A
#
# COMPACT_ATOMS: atom_id res chain seq x y z
N MET A 1 -3.94 -33.76 17.63
CA MET A 1 -2.88 -33.28 16.74
C MET A 1 -3.00 -33.95 15.38
N PRO A 2 -3.52 -33.27 14.36
CA PRO A 2 -3.00 -33.34 13.01
C PRO A 2 -3.25 -32.00 12.24
N GLN A 3 -2.38 -31.02 12.34
CA GLN A 3 -2.54 -29.77 11.57
C GLN A 3 -1.24 -29.25 10.93
N ASN A 4 -0.10 -29.95 11.10
CA ASN A 4 1.19 -29.43 10.64
C ASN A 4 1.70 -30.00 9.30
N ARG A 5 0.99 -30.99 8.69
CA ARG A 5 1.42 -31.58 7.41
C ARG A 5 0.98 -30.78 6.18
N ASN A 6 -0.16 -30.07 6.21
CA ASN A 6 -0.68 -29.36 5.02
C ASN A 6 0.02 -28.02 4.69
N ARG A 7 0.73 -27.38 5.64
CA ARG A 7 1.42 -26.11 5.34
C ARG A 7 2.65 -26.28 4.44
N ARG A 8 3.40 -27.38 4.59
CA ARG A 8 4.62 -27.64 3.78
C ARG A 8 4.30 -28.04 2.34
N ASP A 9 3.21 -28.75 2.12
CA ASP A 9 2.83 -29.27 0.79
C ASP A 9 2.26 -28.17 -0.11
N ASP A 10 1.53 -27.18 0.44
CA ASP A 10 1.05 -26.01 -0.30
C ASP A 10 2.20 -25.07 -0.72
N TYR A 11 3.27 -24.99 0.08
CA TYR A 11 4.47 -24.21 -0.25
C TYR A 11 5.28 -24.82 -1.41
N ALA A 12 5.42 -26.13 -1.44
CA ALA A 12 6.19 -26.84 -2.48
C ALA A 12 5.52 -26.76 -3.86
N ALA A 13 4.19 -26.72 -3.91
CA ALA A 13 3.43 -26.63 -5.15
C ALA A 13 3.50 -25.22 -5.81
N CYS A 14 3.77 -24.16 -5.02
CA CYS A 14 3.77 -22.77 -5.48
C CYS A 14 5.12 -22.32 -6.09
N GLN A 15 6.22 -23.04 -5.84
CA GLN A 15 7.58 -22.64 -6.22
C GLN A 15 7.98 -22.93 -7.67
N LYS A 16 7.20 -23.65 -8.46
CA LYS A 16 7.60 -23.98 -9.85
C LYS A 16 6.82 -23.17 -10.87
N ASN A 17 7.35 -22.00 -11.22
CA ASN A 17 7.06 -21.42 -12.52
C ASN A 17 7.80 -22.24 -13.58
N ARG A 18 7.06 -22.99 -14.43
CA ARG A 18 7.63 -23.88 -15.46
C ARG A 18 8.42 -23.16 -16.57
N SER A 19 8.46 -21.81 -16.55
CA SER A 19 9.06 -20.98 -17.61
C SER A 19 10.38 -20.29 -17.24
N GLY A 20 10.91 -20.44 -16.01
CA GLY A 20 12.11 -19.70 -15.58
C GLY A 20 11.89 -18.19 -15.35
N ASP A 21 10.70 -17.69 -15.57
CA ASP A 21 10.33 -16.29 -15.36
C ASP A 21 10.14 -15.97 -13.87
N PRO A 22 10.52 -14.76 -13.42
CA PRO A 22 10.26 -14.33 -12.05
C PRO A 22 8.76 -14.32 -11.74
N VAL A 23 8.40 -14.74 -10.53
CA VAL A 23 7.01 -14.71 -10.07
C VAL A 23 6.56 -13.27 -9.92
N SER A 24 5.35 -12.95 -10.40
CA SER A 24 4.74 -11.64 -10.21
C SER A 24 3.79 -11.68 -9.02
N CYS A 25 3.89 -10.69 -8.14
CA CYS A 25 3.02 -10.47 -6.99
C CYS A 25 2.46 -9.04 -7.03
N ALA A 26 1.33 -8.81 -6.37
CA ALA A 26 0.83 -7.49 -6.07
C ALA A 26 0.85 -7.27 -4.55
N LEU A 27 1.20 -6.05 -4.12
CA LEU A 27 1.14 -5.61 -2.74
C LEU A 27 0.18 -4.42 -2.65
N ILE A 28 -0.89 -4.56 -1.87
CA ILE A 28 -1.87 -3.51 -1.62
C ILE A 28 -1.65 -2.92 -0.24
N LEU A 29 -1.44 -1.60 -0.18
CA LEU A 29 -1.27 -0.87 1.07
C LEU A 29 -2.64 -0.44 1.61
N ALA A 30 -3.14 -1.12 2.62
CA ALA A 30 -4.41 -0.82 3.27
C ALA A 30 -4.27 -0.54 4.79
N GLY A 31 -3.05 -0.25 5.27
CA GLY A 31 -2.76 0.07 6.66
C GLY A 31 -2.91 1.55 7.02
N GLY A 32 -3.22 2.44 6.08
CA GLY A 32 -3.38 3.87 6.33
C GLY A 32 -4.62 4.20 7.16
N GLU A 33 -4.51 5.20 8.05
CA GLU A 33 -5.61 5.59 8.94
C GLU A 33 -6.62 6.56 8.31
N GLY A 34 -6.29 7.20 7.20
CA GLY A 34 -7.17 8.17 6.52
C GLY A 34 -7.53 9.39 7.35
N LYS A 35 -6.64 9.86 8.24
CA LYS A 35 -6.89 10.92 9.24
C LYS A 35 -7.59 12.16 8.69
N ARG A 36 -7.17 12.62 7.50
CA ARG A 36 -7.72 13.83 6.85
C ARG A 36 -9.22 13.73 6.53
N LEU A 37 -9.71 12.52 6.27
CA LEU A 37 -11.11 12.28 5.91
C LEU A 37 -11.97 11.74 7.05
N ARG A 38 -11.44 11.59 8.28
CA ARG A 38 -12.19 11.02 9.42
C ARG A 38 -13.51 11.73 9.69
N THR A 39 -13.50 13.07 9.69
CA THR A 39 -14.72 13.87 9.91
C THR A 39 -15.73 13.63 8.79
N PHE A 40 -15.28 13.64 7.54
CA PHE A 40 -16.14 13.39 6.39
C PHE A 40 -16.74 11.97 6.40
N VAL A 41 -15.92 10.95 6.67
CA VAL A 41 -16.40 9.56 6.81
C VAL A 41 -17.39 9.44 7.98
N HIS A 42 -17.11 10.08 9.10
CA HIS A 42 -18.04 10.06 10.25
C HIS A 42 -19.39 10.70 9.91
N LEU A 43 -19.40 11.80 9.18
CA LEU A 43 -20.65 12.42 8.71
C LEU A 43 -21.43 11.53 7.74
N LEU A 44 -20.72 10.77 6.90
CA LEU A 44 -21.34 9.86 5.93
C LEU A 44 -21.87 8.57 6.54
N ARG A 45 -21.21 8.05 7.58
CA ARG A 45 -21.43 6.69 8.07
C ARG A 45 -21.85 6.60 9.55
N GLY A 46 -21.52 7.60 10.35
CA GLY A 46 -21.66 7.55 11.80
C GLY A 46 -20.54 6.81 12.54
N ASP A 47 -19.53 6.30 11.83
CA ASP A 47 -18.36 5.61 12.40
C ASP A 47 -17.03 6.21 11.88
N LEU A 48 -15.89 5.66 12.31
CA LEU A 48 -14.54 6.09 11.93
C LEU A 48 -13.85 5.06 11.03
N LEU A 49 -14.60 4.35 10.21
CA LEU A 49 -14.04 3.38 9.27
C LEU A 49 -12.97 4.06 8.39
N PRO A 50 -11.73 3.52 8.27
CA PRO A 50 -10.73 4.12 7.42
C PRO A 50 -11.17 4.19 5.96
N LYS A 51 -10.80 5.27 5.26
CA LYS A 51 -11.36 5.63 3.94
C LYS A 51 -11.27 4.52 2.90
N GLN A 52 -10.21 3.72 2.92
CA GLN A 52 -10.01 2.63 1.95
C GLN A 52 -11.07 1.53 2.03
N TYR A 53 -11.77 1.42 3.13
CA TYR A 53 -12.86 0.45 3.30
C TYR A 53 -14.24 1.05 3.03
N VAL A 54 -14.31 2.35 2.77
CA VAL A 54 -15.56 3.06 2.48
C VAL A 54 -15.93 2.89 1.00
N ASN A 55 -17.21 2.70 0.74
CA ASN A 55 -17.77 2.66 -0.61
C ASN A 55 -18.31 4.04 -1.02
N PHE A 56 -17.43 4.94 -1.42
CA PHE A 56 -17.82 6.26 -1.92
C PHE A 56 -18.57 6.17 -3.25
N ILE A 57 -18.25 5.18 -4.08
CA ILE A 57 -18.89 4.93 -5.37
C ILE A 57 -19.42 3.50 -5.42
N GLY A 58 -20.69 3.38 -5.75
CA GLY A 58 -21.33 2.08 -5.97
C GLY A 58 -21.49 1.24 -4.70
N ARG A 59 -21.15 -0.05 -4.79
CA ARG A 59 -21.32 -1.03 -3.70
C ARG A 59 -20.01 -1.59 -3.16
N ARG A 60 -18.89 -1.21 -3.76
CA ARG A 60 -17.55 -1.70 -3.40
C ARG A 60 -16.76 -0.63 -2.69
N SER A 61 -15.94 -1.04 -1.73
CA SER A 61 -14.98 -0.16 -1.10
C SER A 61 -13.83 0.19 -2.06
N MET A 62 -13.05 1.21 -1.75
CA MET A 62 -11.85 1.56 -2.52
C MET A 62 -10.84 0.40 -2.54
N LEU A 63 -10.70 -0.31 -1.41
CA LEU A 63 -9.88 -1.51 -1.33
C LEU A 63 -10.37 -2.59 -2.30
N GLU A 64 -11.69 -2.86 -2.36
CA GLU A 64 -12.25 -3.86 -3.26
C GLU A 64 -12.01 -3.50 -4.73
N HIS A 65 -12.09 -2.21 -5.12
CA HIS A 65 -11.71 -1.77 -6.46
C HIS A 65 -10.22 -2.01 -6.75
N THR A 66 -9.34 -1.72 -5.77
CA THR A 66 -7.90 -1.97 -5.92
C THR A 66 -7.58 -3.46 -5.98
N LEU A 67 -8.29 -4.29 -5.22
CA LEU A 67 -8.16 -5.75 -5.28
C LEU A 67 -8.55 -6.29 -6.66
N ASP A 68 -9.68 -5.85 -7.24
CA ASP A 68 -10.09 -6.24 -8.59
C ASP A 68 -9.02 -5.86 -9.63
N ARG A 69 -8.46 -4.64 -9.52
CA ARG A 69 -7.35 -4.16 -10.36
C ARG A 69 -6.12 -5.06 -10.24
N ALA A 70 -5.73 -5.42 -9.02
CA ALA A 70 -4.58 -6.28 -8.77
C ALA A 70 -4.80 -7.71 -9.29
N GLU A 71 -6.01 -8.26 -9.15
CA GLU A 71 -6.38 -9.61 -9.63
C GLU A 71 -6.40 -9.73 -11.16
N ARG A 72 -6.45 -8.60 -11.88
CA ARG A 72 -6.25 -8.54 -13.34
C ARG A 72 -4.77 -8.58 -13.75
N LEU A 73 -3.85 -8.26 -12.84
CA LEU A 73 -2.40 -8.30 -13.07
C LEU A 73 -1.78 -9.64 -12.67
N VAL A 74 -2.22 -10.20 -11.55
CA VAL A 74 -1.64 -11.43 -10.98
C VAL A 74 -2.74 -12.32 -10.38
N PRO A 75 -2.51 -13.64 -10.30
CA PRO A 75 -3.46 -14.54 -9.64
C PRO A 75 -3.74 -14.15 -8.19
N ARG A 76 -4.98 -14.36 -7.75
CA ARG A 76 -5.49 -13.99 -6.42
C ARG A 76 -4.61 -14.43 -5.25
N GLN A 77 -4.00 -15.61 -5.34
CA GLN A 77 -3.07 -16.15 -4.33
C GLN A 77 -1.73 -15.40 -4.25
N ARG A 78 -1.47 -14.47 -5.17
CA ARG A 78 -0.28 -13.62 -5.21
C ARG A 78 -0.60 -12.13 -4.98
N VAL A 79 -1.83 -11.81 -4.57
CA VAL A 79 -2.26 -10.47 -4.19
C VAL A 79 -2.18 -10.37 -2.67
N PHE A 80 -1.14 -9.73 -2.17
CA PHE A 80 -0.92 -9.47 -0.74
C PHE A 80 -1.55 -8.15 -0.34
N THR A 81 -2.12 -8.09 0.86
CA THR A 81 -2.75 -6.88 1.40
C THR A 81 -2.29 -6.67 2.82
N ILE A 82 -1.69 -5.52 3.11
CA ILE A 82 -1.34 -5.16 4.47
C ILE A 82 -2.45 -4.33 5.10
N VAL A 83 -2.86 -4.69 6.30
CA VAL A 83 -3.88 -4.00 7.12
C VAL A 83 -3.33 -3.75 8.52
N ASN A 84 -3.87 -2.76 9.22
CA ASN A 84 -3.61 -2.58 10.65
C ASN A 84 -4.48 -3.51 11.49
N ARG A 85 -3.95 -3.98 12.61
CA ARG A 85 -4.71 -4.74 13.62
C ARG A 85 -5.94 -3.97 14.09
N ASP A 86 -5.80 -2.69 14.37
CA ASP A 86 -6.91 -1.84 14.84
C ASP A 86 -8.05 -1.70 13.84
N HIS A 87 -7.76 -1.90 12.54
CA HIS A 87 -8.82 -1.87 11.54
C HIS A 87 -9.75 -3.09 11.62
N LEU A 88 -9.28 -4.21 12.18
CA LEU A 88 -10.04 -5.45 12.28
C LEU A 88 -11.22 -5.37 13.30
N ILE A 89 -11.33 -4.29 14.08
CA ILE A 89 -12.50 -4.02 14.92
C ILE A 89 -13.76 -3.74 14.07
N PHE A 90 -13.57 -3.29 12.81
CA PHE A 90 -14.69 -3.02 11.91
C PHE A 90 -15.11 -4.30 11.18
N PRO A 91 -16.40 -4.69 11.25
CA PRO A 91 -16.91 -5.91 10.60
C PRO A 91 -16.65 -5.93 9.08
N GLU A 92 -16.70 -4.78 8.40
CA GLU A 92 -16.42 -4.64 6.98
C GLU A 92 -14.99 -5.05 6.65
N VAL A 93 -14.03 -4.62 7.47
CA VAL A 93 -12.60 -4.94 7.29
C VAL A 93 -12.37 -6.43 7.49
N THR A 94 -12.90 -6.98 8.58
CA THR A 94 -12.79 -8.42 8.89
C THR A 94 -13.39 -9.27 7.76
N ARG A 95 -14.57 -8.89 7.23
CA ARG A 95 -15.20 -9.57 6.10
C ARG A 95 -14.34 -9.50 4.83
N GLN A 96 -13.83 -8.31 4.47
CA GLN A 96 -12.99 -8.15 3.28
C GLN A 96 -11.67 -8.93 3.42
N ALA A 97 -11.04 -8.92 4.60
CA ALA A 97 -9.83 -9.69 4.88
C ALA A 97 -10.10 -11.22 4.81
N ALA A 98 -11.18 -11.70 5.41
CA ALA A 98 -11.55 -13.12 5.39
C ALA A 98 -11.89 -13.63 3.97
N ALA A 99 -12.33 -12.74 3.08
CA ALA A 99 -12.60 -13.08 1.68
C ALA A 99 -11.31 -13.27 0.86
N ARG A 100 -10.12 -12.97 1.39
CA ARG A 100 -8.84 -13.10 0.68
C ARG A 100 -8.30 -14.53 0.71
N HIS A 101 -7.35 -14.81 -0.18
CA HIS A 101 -6.67 -16.10 -0.16
C HIS A 101 -5.87 -16.26 1.15
N ARG A 102 -5.89 -17.45 1.71
CA ARG A 102 -5.21 -17.74 2.98
C ARG A 102 -3.73 -17.33 2.91
N GLY A 103 -3.27 -16.58 3.94
CA GLY A 103 -1.88 -16.14 4.08
C GLY A 103 -1.47 -15.02 3.12
N THR A 104 -2.43 -14.31 2.49
CA THR A 104 -2.15 -13.11 1.70
C THR A 104 -2.57 -11.82 2.39
N VAL A 105 -3.22 -11.89 3.54
CA VAL A 105 -3.47 -10.74 4.41
C VAL A 105 -2.36 -10.69 5.45
N ILE A 106 -1.65 -9.57 5.49
CA ILE A 106 -0.56 -9.28 6.42
C ILE A 106 -1.11 -8.26 7.41
N VAL A 107 -1.13 -8.62 8.70
CA VAL A 107 -1.64 -7.78 9.77
C VAL A 107 -0.48 -7.16 10.52
N GLN A 108 -0.24 -5.85 10.34
CA GLN A 108 0.77 -5.16 11.14
C GLN A 108 0.19 -4.78 12.52
N PRO A 109 0.99 -4.82 13.60
CA PRO A 109 0.53 -4.53 14.95
C PRO A 109 -0.06 -3.13 15.09
N GLU A 110 0.62 -2.13 14.54
CA GLU A 110 0.20 -0.72 14.55
C GLU A 110 0.73 0.01 13.31
N ASN A 111 0.18 1.20 13.04
CA ASN A 111 0.64 2.04 11.94
C ASN A 111 1.92 2.80 12.33
N LYS A 112 3.03 2.48 11.70
CA LYS A 112 4.32 3.17 11.80
C LYS A 112 4.68 3.88 10.49
N GLU A 113 3.69 4.47 9.81
CA GLU A 113 3.80 5.08 8.48
C GLU A 113 4.06 4.05 7.35
N THR A 114 4.41 4.54 6.16
CA THR A 114 4.40 3.70 4.93
C THR A 114 5.62 2.80 4.80
N ALA A 115 6.82 3.23 5.24
CA ALA A 115 8.03 2.42 5.05
C ALA A 115 7.99 1.10 5.85
N PRO A 116 7.63 1.09 7.15
CA PRO A 116 7.49 -0.15 7.89
C PRO A 116 6.44 -1.09 7.29
N GLY A 117 5.29 -0.56 6.87
CA GLY A 117 4.25 -1.36 6.23
C GLY A 117 4.73 -2.04 4.94
N ILE A 118 5.48 -1.33 4.11
CA ILE A 118 6.06 -1.89 2.88
C ILE A 118 7.09 -2.97 3.20
N LEU A 119 8.08 -2.69 4.07
CA LEU A 119 9.12 -3.68 4.40
C LEU A 119 8.54 -4.92 5.09
N PHE A 120 7.62 -4.74 6.01
CA PHE A 120 6.92 -5.85 6.66
C PHE A 120 6.21 -6.75 5.64
N SER A 121 5.57 -6.14 4.65
CA SER A 121 4.96 -6.91 3.57
C SER A 121 5.98 -7.60 2.69
N LEU A 122 7.09 -6.94 2.37
CA LEU A 122 8.12 -7.49 1.50
C LEU A 122 8.84 -8.69 2.12
N VAL A 123 9.09 -8.70 3.43
CA VAL A 123 9.70 -9.88 4.09
C VAL A 123 8.76 -11.08 4.06
N HIS A 124 7.44 -10.89 4.22
CA HIS A 124 6.46 -11.96 4.05
C HIS A 124 6.35 -12.45 2.60
N ILE A 125 6.38 -11.53 1.62
CA ILE A 125 6.37 -11.89 0.20
C ILE A 125 7.66 -12.65 -0.16
N ALA A 126 8.83 -12.15 0.26
CA ALA A 126 10.12 -12.76 -0.02
C ALA A 126 10.24 -14.17 0.58
N LYS A 127 9.65 -14.43 1.73
CA LYS A 127 9.61 -15.77 2.33
C LYS A 127 8.92 -16.78 1.43
N ARG A 128 7.86 -16.36 0.70
CA ARG A 128 7.10 -17.21 -0.23
C ARG A 128 7.62 -17.19 -1.66
N TYR A 129 8.04 -16.01 -2.11
CA TYR A 129 8.44 -15.72 -3.49
C TYR A 129 9.72 -14.87 -3.47
N PRO A 130 10.89 -15.45 -3.16
CA PRO A 130 12.12 -14.70 -2.87
C PRO A 130 12.54 -13.70 -3.93
N ASP A 131 12.26 -14.00 -5.20
CA ASP A 131 12.75 -13.29 -6.38
C ASP A 131 11.62 -12.66 -7.20
N SER A 132 10.51 -12.34 -6.52
CA SER A 132 9.31 -11.84 -7.19
C SER A 132 9.46 -10.41 -7.69
N ILE A 133 8.76 -10.11 -8.80
CA ILE A 133 8.46 -8.74 -9.21
C ILE A 133 7.16 -8.32 -8.54
N VAL A 134 7.21 -7.24 -7.77
CA VAL A 134 6.07 -6.74 -7.00
C VAL A 134 5.52 -5.49 -7.67
N THR A 135 4.20 -5.48 -7.89
CA THR A 135 3.43 -4.27 -8.20
C THR A 135 2.80 -3.77 -6.91
N LEU A 136 3.22 -2.60 -6.44
CA LEU A 136 2.70 -1.95 -5.24
C LEU A 136 1.57 -0.99 -5.62
N LEU A 137 0.44 -1.10 -4.93
CA LEU A 137 -0.78 -0.32 -5.17
C LEU A 137 -1.32 0.24 -3.83
N PRO A 138 -1.51 1.54 -3.70
CA PRO A 138 -2.33 2.10 -2.62
C PRO A 138 -3.79 1.65 -2.74
N SER A 139 -4.45 1.39 -1.61
CA SER A 139 -5.83 0.90 -1.57
C SER A 139 -6.89 2.00 -1.61
N ASP A 140 -6.47 3.25 -1.54
CA ASP A 140 -7.31 4.43 -1.29
C ASP A 140 -7.28 5.45 -2.42
N HIS A 141 -6.84 5.02 -3.61
CA HIS A 141 -6.81 5.84 -4.80
C HIS A 141 -7.97 5.54 -5.75
N PHE A 142 -8.60 6.61 -6.24
CA PHE A 142 -9.58 6.57 -7.31
C PHE A 142 -8.88 6.54 -8.67
N VAL A 143 -9.40 5.73 -9.59
CA VAL A 143 -8.97 5.66 -10.99
C VAL A 143 -10.22 5.44 -11.84
N LEU A 144 -10.41 6.24 -12.88
CA LEU A 144 -11.54 6.07 -13.79
C LEU A 144 -11.20 5.13 -14.95
N GLU A 145 -10.10 5.38 -15.65
CA GLU A 145 -9.67 4.58 -16.81
C GLU A 145 -8.79 3.42 -16.37
N GLU A 146 -9.40 2.44 -15.71
CA GLU A 146 -8.72 1.27 -15.13
C GLU A 146 -7.91 0.47 -16.18
N ASP A 147 -8.46 0.23 -17.37
CA ASP A 147 -7.79 -0.52 -18.44
C ASP A 147 -6.52 0.19 -18.92
N GLN A 148 -6.59 1.52 -19.01
CA GLN A 148 -5.44 2.34 -19.36
C GLN A 148 -4.35 2.25 -18.30
N LEU A 149 -4.72 2.39 -17.02
CA LEU A 149 -3.76 2.24 -15.91
C LEU A 149 -3.09 0.86 -15.92
N LEU A 150 -3.86 -0.22 -16.14
CA LEU A 150 -3.32 -1.58 -16.21
C LEU A 150 -2.30 -1.75 -17.36
N THR A 151 -2.48 -1.05 -18.47
CA THR A 151 -1.53 -1.03 -19.57
C THR A 151 -0.19 -0.38 -19.13
N TYR A 152 -0.25 0.72 -18.35
CA TYR A 152 0.95 1.34 -17.78
C TYR A 152 1.63 0.44 -16.77
N LEU A 153 0.88 -0.19 -15.86
CA LEU A 153 1.43 -1.15 -14.89
C LEU A 153 2.09 -2.36 -15.57
N SER A 154 1.49 -2.87 -16.63
CA SER A 154 2.08 -3.93 -17.46
C SER A 154 3.39 -3.46 -18.13
N THR A 155 3.42 -2.24 -18.63
CA THR A 155 4.65 -1.63 -19.21
C THR A 155 5.75 -1.52 -18.17
N ALA A 156 5.44 -1.03 -16.97
CA ALA A 156 6.37 -0.95 -15.84
C ALA A 156 6.90 -2.34 -15.46
N HIS A 157 6.02 -3.33 -15.39
CA HIS A 157 6.39 -4.72 -15.11
C HIS A 157 7.36 -5.28 -16.14
N HIS A 158 7.10 -5.06 -17.44
CA HIS A 158 8.01 -5.48 -18.51
C HIS A 158 9.37 -4.77 -18.43
N ALA A 159 9.40 -3.50 -18.03
CA ALA A 159 10.65 -2.78 -17.84
C ALA A 159 11.51 -3.40 -16.72
N VAL A 160 10.90 -3.70 -15.58
CA VAL A 160 11.57 -4.37 -14.44
C VAL A 160 11.98 -5.81 -14.78
N LYS A 161 11.12 -6.55 -15.49
CA LYS A 161 11.47 -7.91 -15.92
C LYS A 161 12.70 -7.92 -16.83
N ARG A 162 12.85 -6.92 -17.70
CA ARG A 162 13.98 -6.80 -18.61
C ARG A 162 15.26 -6.30 -17.92
N ASP A 163 15.12 -5.40 -16.97
CA ASP A 163 16.22 -4.88 -16.13
C ASP A 163 15.81 -4.89 -14.66
N PRO A 164 16.07 -6.00 -13.95
CA PRO A 164 15.64 -6.17 -12.56
C PRO A 164 16.28 -5.20 -11.56
N SER A 165 17.33 -4.46 -11.96
CA SER A 165 17.93 -3.41 -11.13
C SER A 165 17.06 -2.15 -11.03
N ARG A 166 15.99 -2.06 -11.81
CA ARG A 166 15.13 -0.88 -11.89
C ARG A 166 13.95 -0.95 -10.94
N ILE A 167 13.54 0.25 -10.50
CA ILE A 167 12.28 0.53 -9.82
C ILE A 167 11.55 1.52 -10.72
N VAL A 168 10.32 1.19 -11.12
CA VAL A 168 9.51 2.04 -12.01
C VAL A 168 8.34 2.61 -11.23
N LEU A 169 8.28 3.93 -11.11
CA LEU A 169 7.19 4.68 -10.49
C LEU A 169 6.23 5.19 -11.56
N LEU A 170 4.93 5.13 -11.29
CA LEU A 170 3.93 5.78 -12.12
C LEU A 170 3.73 7.20 -11.61
N GLY A 171 3.93 8.19 -12.49
CA GLY A 171 3.71 9.60 -12.21
C GLY A 171 2.56 10.13 -13.05
N ILE A 172 1.78 11.07 -12.50
CA ILE A 172 0.66 11.72 -13.20
C ILE A 172 0.94 13.21 -13.33
N GLU A 173 0.57 13.77 -14.48
CA GLU A 173 0.68 15.23 -14.70
C GLU A 173 -0.18 15.98 -13.69
N PRO A 174 0.38 16.99 -12.99
CA PRO A 174 -0.38 17.81 -12.07
C PRO A 174 -1.52 18.57 -12.76
N ASP A 175 -2.72 18.52 -12.20
CA ASP A 175 -3.87 19.36 -12.58
C ASP A 175 -4.00 20.59 -11.68
N GLY A 176 -3.06 20.78 -10.73
CA GLY A 176 -2.98 21.89 -9.79
C GLY A 176 -1.66 21.92 -9.01
N ASN A 177 -1.58 22.82 -8.03
CA ASN A 177 -0.38 23.03 -7.20
C ASN A 177 -0.61 22.44 -5.81
N GLU A 178 -0.55 21.11 -5.70
CA GLU A 178 -0.82 20.40 -4.44
C GLU A 178 0.46 20.18 -3.62
N SER A 179 0.55 20.83 -2.46
CA SER A 179 1.67 20.64 -1.53
C SER A 179 1.58 19.34 -0.71
N ASP A 180 0.44 18.67 -0.73
CA ASP A 180 0.23 17.40 -0.03
C ASP A 180 0.76 16.17 -0.77
N TYR A 181 1.24 16.34 -2.01
CA TYR A 181 1.77 15.26 -2.84
C TYR A 181 3.29 15.24 -2.91
N GLY A 182 3.84 14.04 -3.17
CA GLY A 182 5.21 13.90 -3.64
C GLY A 182 5.31 14.24 -5.13
N TYR A 183 6.44 14.83 -5.54
CA TYR A 183 6.74 15.19 -6.91
C TYR A 183 7.92 14.40 -7.45
N ILE A 184 7.78 13.87 -8.66
CA ILE A 184 8.80 13.18 -9.42
C ILE A 184 9.28 14.10 -10.53
N VAL A 185 10.55 14.46 -10.56
CA VAL A 185 11.14 15.24 -11.65
C VAL A 185 11.73 14.30 -12.68
N PRO A 186 11.15 14.18 -13.90
CA PRO A 186 11.70 13.37 -14.96
C PRO A 186 13.04 13.95 -15.45
N GLY A 187 14.01 13.07 -15.65
CA GLY A 187 15.32 13.38 -16.22
C GLY A 187 15.44 12.91 -17.67
N SER A 188 16.52 12.20 -17.99
CA SER A 188 16.79 11.69 -19.32
C SER A 188 15.81 10.59 -19.74
N LYS A 189 15.31 10.69 -20.98
CA LYS A 189 14.47 9.64 -21.60
C LYS A 189 15.28 8.38 -21.86
N MET A 190 14.76 7.23 -21.48
CA MET A 190 15.38 5.94 -21.79
C MET A 190 15.26 5.61 -23.27
N LYS A 191 16.37 5.20 -23.89
CA LYS A 191 16.47 4.98 -25.35
C LYS A 191 15.68 3.79 -25.89
N ARG A 192 15.12 2.90 -25.02
CA ARG A 192 14.44 1.66 -25.42
C ARG A 192 13.13 1.48 -24.64
N GLY A 193 12.00 1.49 -25.36
CA GLY A 193 10.66 1.19 -24.82
C GLY A 193 9.57 1.90 -25.62
N GLY A 194 8.43 1.25 -25.85
CA GLY A 194 7.30 1.80 -26.60
C GLY A 194 6.71 3.04 -25.92
N ASN A 195 6.55 3.03 -24.59
CA ASN A 195 6.15 4.20 -23.81
C ASN A 195 7.38 4.97 -23.34
N ALA A 196 7.25 6.30 -23.20
CA ALA A 196 8.34 7.15 -22.76
C ALA A 196 8.61 6.92 -21.26
N VAL A 197 9.66 6.15 -20.96
CA VAL A 197 10.17 5.93 -19.59
C VAL A 197 11.33 6.88 -19.38
N PHE A 198 11.37 7.54 -18.24
CA PHE A 198 12.39 8.51 -17.89
C PHE A 198 13.14 8.07 -16.64
N GLN A 199 14.43 8.39 -16.56
CA GLN A 199 15.17 8.34 -15.31
C GLN A 199 14.61 9.40 -14.36
N ILE A 200 14.54 9.13 -13.07
CA ILE A 200 14.17 10.14 -12.08
C ILE A 200 15.40 10.99 -11.77
N SER A 201 15.32 12.31 -11.98
CA SER A 201 16.38 13.24 -11.63
C SER A 201 16.28 13.73 -10.19
N SER A 202 15.05 13.88 -9.68
CA SER A 202 14.79 14.28 -8.31
C SER A 202 13.42 13.76 -7.86
N PHE A 203 13.29 13.53 -6.55
CA PHE A 203 12.04 13.20 -5.88
C PHE A 203 11.89 14.12 -4.66
N ILE A 204 10.74 14.75 -4.49
CA ILE A 204 10.48 15.74 -3.43
C ILE A 204 9.12 15.42 -2.81
N GLU A 205 9.12 15.02 -1.55
CA GLU A 205 7.88 14.71 -0.82
C GLU A 205 7.32 15.98 -0.17
N LYS A 206 6.06 16.28 -0.45
CA LYS A 206 5.30 17.36 0.17
C LYS A 206 6.06 18.69 0.23
N PRO A 207 6.41 19.27 -0.93
CA PRO A 207 7.08 20.56 -1.00
C PRO A 207 6.19 21.66 -0.42
N ASP A 208 6.77 22.82 -0.09
CA ASP A 208 5.97 23.99 0.16
C ASP A 208 5.21 24.43 -1.10
N TYR A 209 4.19 25.29 -0.92
CA TYR A 209 3.31 25.71 -2.02
C TYR A 209 4.06 26.35 -3.19
N ARG A 210 5.09 27.16 -2.92
CA ARG A 210 5.90 27.81 -3.96
C ARG A 210 6.68 26.78 -4.76
N THR A 211 7.35 25.86 -4.07
CA THR A 211 8.11 24.77 -4.69
C THR A 211 7.17 23.85 -5.48
N ALA A 212 5.97 23.51 -4.96
CA ALA A 212 4.98 22.73 -5.68
C ALA A 212 4.56 23.39 -6.99
N GLN A 213 4.36 24.73 -6.98
CA GLN A 213 4.04 25.51 -8.17
C GLN A 213 5.18 25.48 -9.20
N GLU A 214 6.42 25.70 -8.76
CA GLU A 214 7.61 25.65 -9.62
C GLU A 214 7.78 24.25 -10.25
N LEU A 215 7.59 23.18 -9.47
CA LEU A 215 7.66 21.79 -9.93
C LEU A 215 6.58 21.49 -10.97
N ALA A 216 5.33 21.84 -10.71
CA ALA A 216 4.25 21.61 -11.67
C ALA A 216 4.51 22.31 -13.01
N HIS A 217 4.99 23.57 -12.99
CA HIS A 217 5.32 24.32 -14.21
C HIS A 217 6.56 23.76 -14.95
N SER A 218 7.47 23.08 -14.24
CA SER A 218 8.67 22.48 -14.84
C SER A 218 8.43 21.09 -15.46
N GLY A 219 7.20 20.58 -15.41
CA GLY A 219 6.85 19.25 -15.94
C GLY A 219 7.14 18.11 -14.98
N ALA A 220 7.26 18.38 -13.67
CA ALA A 220 7.29 17.35 -12.67
C ALA A 220 5.92 16.62 -12.59
N LEU A 221 5.94 15.38 -12.15
CA LEU A 221 4.76 14.52 -12.05
C LEU A 221 4.40 14.32 -10.59
N TRP A 222 3.12 14.20 -10.28
CA TRP A 222 2.70 13.71 -8.96
C TRP A 222 3.05 12.24 -8.78
N ASN A 223 3.60 11.92 -7.61
CA ASN A 223 3.85 10.54 -7.22
C ASN A 223 2.53 9.85 -6.85
N THR A 224 2.18 8.81 -7.57
CA THR A 224 0.99 8.01 -7.27
C THR A 224 1.23 6.92 -6.21
N MET A 225 2.45 6.77 -5.70
CA MET A 225 2.86 5.60 -4.91
C MET A 225 2.67 4.25 -5.61
N MET A 226 2.18 4.22 -6.85
CA MET A 226 2.14 2.99 -7.64
C MET A 226 3.52 2.74 -8.22
N MET A 227 4.10 1.58 -7.93
CA MET A 227 5.44 1.24 -8.39
C MET A 227 5.60 -0.24 -8.69
N VAL A 228 6.56 -0.55 -9.55
CA VAL A 228 6.94 -1.92 -9.87
C VAL A 228 8.44 -2.09 -9.65
N PHE A 229 8.82 -3.13 -8.95
CA PHE A 229 10.21 -3.43 -8.60
C PHE A 229 10.41 -4.92 -8.33
N LYS A 230 11.65 -5.38 -8.41
CA LYS A 230 12.03 -6.70 -7.91
C LYS A 230 12.24 -6.62 -6.39
N THR A 231 11.68 -7.56 -5.63
CA THR A 231 11.76 -7.59 -4.15
C THR A 231 13.20 -7.44 -3.66
N THR A 232 14.12 -8.23 -4.19
CA THR A 232 15.53 -8.21 -3.80
C THR A 232 16.22 -6.88 -4.12
N THR A 233 15.84 -6.23 -5.22
CA THR A 233 16.41 -4.92 -5.62
C THR A 233 16.01 -3.83 -4.64
N LEU A 234 14.71 -3.69 -4.34
CA LEU A 234 14.27 -2.67 -3.38
C LEU A 234 14.86 -2.91 -1.99
N MET A 235 14.86 -4.15 -1.52
CA MET A 235 15.44 -4.51 -0.23
C MET A 235 16.94 -4.20 -0.16
N SER A 236 17.70 -4.47 -1.23
CA SER A 236 19.13 -4.14 -1.28
C SER A 236 19.39 -2.64 -1.23
N LEU A 237 18.60 -1.85 -1.98
CA LEU A 237 18.73 -0.39 -1.97
C LEU A 237 18.37 0.22 -0.60
N ILE A 238 17.33 -0.31 0.06
CA ILE A 238 16.98 0.12 1.43
C ILE A 238 18.11 -0.24 2.40
N LYS A 239 18.73 -1.42 2.25
CA LYS A 239 19.89 -1.81 3.07
C LYS A 239 21.07 -0.84 2.92
N GLU A 240 21.29 -0.30 1.72
CA GLU A 240 22.39 0.65 1.47
C GLU A 240 22.12 2.02 2.09
N ILE A 241 20.87 2.53 2.01
CA ILE A 241 20.52 3.87 2.53
C ILE A 241 20.18 3.87 4.02
N SER A 242 19.63 2.77 4.53
CA SER A 242 19.23 2.64 5.94
C SER A 242 19.49 1.23 6.47
N PRO A 243 20.77 0.88 6.74
CA PRO A 243 21.17 -0.46 7.18
C PRO A 243 20.50 -0.90 8.48
N LEU A 244 20.32 0.04 9.42
CA LEU A 244 19.67 -0.25 10.72
C LEU A 244 18.19 -0.61 10.52
N PHE A 245 17.46 0.20 9.75
CA PHE A 245 16.06 -0.06 9.44
C PHE A 245 15.89 -1.41 8.71
N PHE A 246 16.75 -1.69 7.72
CA PHE A 246 16.75 -2.99 7.04
C PHE A 246 17.03 -4.14 8.01
N GLY A 247 18.00 -3.99 8.93
CA GLY A 247 18.38 -5.01 9.91
C GLY A 247 17.24 -5.41 10.84
N VAL A 248 16.40 -4.44 11.23
CA VAL A 248 15.20 -4.69 12.04
C VAL A 248 14.22 -5.63 11.30
N PHE A 249 13.99 -5.39 10.02
CA PHE A 249 13.10 -6.24 9.20
C PHE A 249 13.74 -7.58 8.82
N GLN A 250 15.07 -7.66 8.79
CA GLN A 250 15.76 -8.95 8.67
C GLN A 250 15.48 -9.83 9.89
N THR A 251 15.50 -9.27 11.10
CA THR A 251 15.13 -9.99 12.34
C THR A 251 13.70 -10.51 12.28
N ILE A 252 12.75 -9.71 11.78
CA ILE A 252 11.39 -10.19 11.55
C ILE A 252 11.37 -11.33 10.52
N SER A 253 12.08 -11.18 9.40
CA SER A 253 12.17 -12.20 8.35
C SER A 253 12.66 -13.55 8.87
N ASP A 254 13.64 -13.53 9.77
CA ASP A 254 14.20 -14.72 10.37
C ASP A 254 13.21 -15.40 11.35
N ALA A 255 12.37 -14.61 12.02
CA ALA A 255 11.34 -15.09 12.95
C ALA A 255 10.08 -15.63 12.25
N ILE A 256 9.77 -15.21 11.02
CA ILE A 256 8.57 -15.64 10.27
C ILE A 256 8.55 -17.17 10.17
N GLU A 257 7.39 -17.78 10.53
CA GLU A 257 7.13 -19.23 10.58
C GLU A 257 7.84 -19.98 11.72
N THR A 258 8.42 -19.25 12.67
CA THR A 258 8.92 -19.83 13.93
C THR A 258 7.89 -19.70 15.05
N VAL A 259 8.17 -20.28 16.21
CA VAL A 259 7.32 -20.13 17.41
C VAL A 259 7.41 -18.72 18.02
N ASP A 260 8.44 -17.95 17.69
CA ASP A 260 8.73 -16.63 18.25
C ASP A 260 8.21 -15.51 17.34
N GLU A 261 7.62 -15.81 16.18
CA GLU A 261 7.20 -14.83 15.17
C GLU A 261 6.40 -13.68 15.79
N GLU A 262 5.32 -14.00 16.52
CA GLU A 262 4.44 -12.98 17.09
C GLU A 262 5.16 -12.11 18.12
N ALA A 263 5.93 -12.72 19.01
CA ALA A 263 6.67 -12.00 20.06
C ALA A 263 7.73 -11.06 19.48
N VAL A 264 8.46 -11.50 18.45
CA VAL A 264 9.49 -10.69 17.78
C VAL A 264 8.85 -9.50 17.05
N ILE A 265 7.75 -9.74 16.32
CA ILE A 265 7.03 -8.67 15.62
C ILE A 265 6.51 -7.63 16.61
N GLU A 266 5.84 -8.05 17.70
CA GLU A 266 5.32 -7.13 18.72
C GLU A 266 6.42 -6.30 19.36
N GLN A 267 7.52 -6.94 19.76
CA GLN A 267 8.65 -6.23 20.37
C GLN A 267 9.24 -5.18 19.43
N ILE A 268 9.45 -5.55 18.17
CA ILE A 268 10.03 -4.65 17.17
C ILE A 268 9.09 -3.46 16.91
N TYR A 269 7.79 -3.70 16.72
CA TYR A 269 6.86 -2.62 16.44
C TYR A 269 6.67 -1.65 17.61
N GLN A 270 6.84 -2.08 18.87
CA GLN A 270 6.82 -1.20 20.03
C GLN A 270 7.94 -0.15 20.00
N GLU A 271 9.12 -0.52 19.49
CA GLU A 271 10.31 0.33 19.46
C GLU A 271 10.52 1.05 18.12
N LEU A 272 9.89 0.56 17.05
CA LEU A 272 10.05 1.08 15.70
C LEU A 272 9.50 2.51 15.59
N PRO A 273 10.31 3.50 15.16
CA PRO A 273 9.80 4.83 14.88
C PRO A 273 8.93 4.83 13.60
N PRO A 274 8.00 5.78 13.47
CA PRO A 274 7.30 5.98 12.20
C PRO A 274 8.28 6.49 11.14
N LEU A 275 8.22 5.89 9.93
CA LEU A 275 9.06 6.23 8.78
C LEU A 275 8.21 6.35 7.52
N ASN A 276 8.30 7.50 6.85
CA ASN A 276 7.60 7.76 5.61
C ASN A 276 8.41 7.23 4.42
N PHE A 277 7.83 6.35 3.60
CA PHE A 277 8.55 5.72 2.48
C PHE A 277 9.00 6.74 1.43
N SER A 278 8.17 7.72 1.11
CA SER A 278 8.52 8.74 0.12
C SER A 278 9.66 9.63 0.61
N HIS A 279 9.55 10.15 1.83
CA HIS A 279 10.54 11.07 2.41
C HIS A 279 11.83 10.34 2.83
N ASP A 280 11.70 9.24 3.61
CA ASP A 280 12.85 8.63 4.28
C ASP A 280 13.55 7.58 3.41
N ILE A 281 12.91 7.10 2.33
CA ILE A 281 13.47 6.09 1.42
C ILE A 281 13.60 6.63 0.00
N MET A 282 12.51 7.13 -0.62
CA MET A 282 12.54 7.50 -2.03
C MET A 282 13.38 8.74 -2.32
N GLU A 283 13.31 9.78 -1.49
CA GLU A 283 14.18 10.96 -1.65
C GLU A 283 15.68 10.63 -1.54
N PRO A 284 16.14 9.91 -0.50
CA PRO A 284 17.53 9.46 -0.45
C PRO A 284 17.94 8.59 -1.63
N LEU A 285 17.06 7.66 -2.08
CA LEU A 285 17.32 6.85 -3.26
C LEU A 285 17.46 7.69 -4.52
N ALA A 286 16.62 8.71 -4.72
CA ALA A 286 16.71 9.59 -5.88
C ALA A 286 18.01 10.37 -5.90
N ARG A 287 18.56 10.72 -4.73
CA ARG A 287 19.85 11.43 -4.61
C ARG A 287 21.06 10.55 -4.87
N SER A 288 21.07 9.31 -4.37
CA SER A 288 22.24 8.42 -4.39
C SER A 288 22.17 7.32 -5.47
N HIS A 289 20.98 6.88 -5.84
CA HIS A 289 20.73 5.75 -6.73
C HIS A 289 19.78 6.10 -7.89
N SER A 290 19.83 7.33 -8.39
CA SER A 290 18.92 7.81 -9.44
C SER A 290 18.95 6.92 -10.69
N ALA A 291 20.09 6.28 -10.99
CA ALA A 291 20.19 5.34 -12.10
C ALA A 291 19.23 4.15 -11.99
N ASN A 292 18.83 3.75 -10.79
CA ASN A 292 17.90 2.64 -10.56
C ASN A 292 16.44 3.07 -10.64
N LEU A 293 16.15 4.37 -10.51
CA LEU A 293 14.79 4.90 -10.42
C LEU A 293 14.32 5.41 -11.77
N LEU A 294 13.20 4.87 -12.21
CA LEU A 294 12.54 5.26 -13.46
C LEU A 294 11.13 5.77 -13.16
N THR A 295 10.64 6.71 -13.95
CA THR A 295 9.24 7.11 -13.95
C THR A 295 8.59 6.86 -15.30
N LEU A 296 7.33 6.46 -15.26
CA LEU A 296 6.46 6.28 -16.41
C LEU A 296 5.31 7.29 -16.30
N PRO A 297 5.32 8.38 -17.09
CA PRO A 297 4.22 9.33 -17.12
C PRO A 297 2.93 8.65 -17.57
N VAL A 298 1.90 8.75 -16.78
CA VAL A 298 0.55 8.23 -17.04
C VAL A 298 -0.29 9.35 -17.61
N GLN A 299 -0.84 9.15 -18.80
CA GLN A 299 -1.68 10.11 -19.50
C GLN A 299 -3.06 9.52 -19.77
N ASN A 300 -4.07 10.39 -19.90
CA ASN A 300 -5.46 10.01 -20.15
C ASN A 300 -6.04 9.05 -19.10
N VAL A 301 -5.66 9.24 -17.85
CA VAL A 301 -6.20 8.52 -16.68
C VAL A 301 -6.58 9.56 -15.63
N LEU A 302 -7.86 9.64 -15.33
CA LEU A 302 -8.34 10.43 -14.20
C LEU A 302 -8.03 9.66 -12.91
N TRP A 303 -7.12 10.23 -12.13
CA TRP A 303 -6.62 9.66 -10.88
C TRP A 303 -6.76 10.67 -9.75
N SER A 304 -7.00 10.19 -8.55
CA SER A 304 -6.93 10.98 -7.33
C SER A 304 -6.61 10.10 -6.13
N ASP A 305 -5.85 10.65 -5.18
CA ASP A 305 -5.62 10.03 -3.87
C ASP A 305 -6.84 10.14 -2.94
N TRP A 306 -7.86 10.91 -3.35
CA TRP A 306 -9.02 11.24 -2.51
C TRP A 306 -8.60 11.69 -1.10
N GLY A 307 -7.64 12.60 -1.07
CA GLY A 307 -7.04 13.10 0.17
C GLY A 307 -7.92 14.12 0.92
N SER A 308 -8.89 14.76 0.25
CA SER A 308 -9.78 15.74 0.82
C SER A 308 -11.22 15.57 0.35
N GLU A 309 -12.20 16.08 1.13
CA GLU A 309 -13.61 16.09 0.78
C GLU A 309 -13.85 16.84 -0.54
N SER A 310 -13.20 17.98 -0.73
CA SER A 310 -13.34 18.81 -1.95
C SER A 310 -12.92 18.05 -3.20
N ARG A 311 -11.82 17.29 -3.16
CA ARG A 311 -11.39 16.45 -4.28
C ARG A 311 -12.34 15.30 -4.55
N ILE A 312 -12.88 14.66 -3.52
CA ILE A 312 -13.88 13.61 -3.68
C ILE A 312 -15.12 14.19 -4.39
N MET A 313 -15.63 15.31 -3.89
CA MET A 313 -16.83 15.94 -4.44
C MET A 313 -16.63 16.43 -5.87
N GLU A 314 -15.45 16.94 -6.19
CA GLU A 314 -15.12 17.39 -7.54
C GLU A 314 -15.12 16.22 -8.53
N ILE A 315 -14.43 15.11 -8.21
CA ILE A 315 -14.39 13.93 -9.07
C ILE A 315 -15.76 13.29 -9.24
N LEU A 316 -16.55 13.21 -8.16
CA LEU A 316 -17.91 12.69 -8.25
C LEU A 316 -18.80 13.52 -9.17
N ARG A 317 -18.63 14.86 -9.17
CA ARG A 317 -19.33 15.75 -10.11
C ARG A 317 -18.85 15.56 -11.55
N GLN A 318 -17.53 15.50 -11.78
CA GLN A 318 -16.96 15.29 -13.11
C GLN A 318 -17.36 13.96 -13.73
N THR A 319 -17.47 12.91 -12.93
CA THR A 319 -17.77 11.55 -13.38
C THR A 319 -19.27 11.22 -13.40
N GLY A 320 -20.13 12.12 -12.90
CA GLY A 320 -21.56 11.88 -12.79
C GLY A 320 -21.97 10.89 -11.69
N TYR A 321 -21.04 10.49 -10.82
CA TYR A 321 -21.31 9.60 -9.67
C TYR A 321 -21.94 10.32 -8.46
N ASP A 322 -22.28 11.59 -8.58
CA ASP A 322 -22.72 12.49 -7.50
C ASP A 322 -24.07 12.13 -6.85
N THR A 323 -24.83 11.18 -7.39
CA THR A 323 -26.24 11.00 -7.01
C THR A 323 -26.50 10.48 -5.59
N ARG A 324 -25.49 9.91 -4.90
CA ARG A 324 -25.64 9.38 -3.53
C ARG A 324 -25.23 10.36 -2.43
N LEU A 325 -24.23 11.19 -2.68
CA LEU A 325 -23.77 12.19 -1.71
C LEU A 325 -24.64 13.46 -1.72
N ASN A 326 -25.34 13.77 -2.81
CA ASN A 326 -26.27 14.88 -2.90
C ASN A 326 -27.40 14.85 -1.85
N GLY A 327 -27.79 13.68 -1.40
CA GLY A 327 -28.76 13.53 -0.31
C GLY A 327 -28.20 13.93 1.06
N LEU A 328 -26.89 13.77 1.26
CA LEU A 328 -26.20 14.06 2.53
C LEU A 328 -25.78 15.52 2.66
N THR A 329 -25.38 16.14 1.56
CA THR A 329 -24.99 17.58 1.55
C THR A 329 -26.18 18.54 1.62
N ARG A 330 -27.42 18.08 1.40
CA ARG A 330 -28.67 18.84 1.50
C ARG A 330 -29.41 18.69 2.83
N ALA A 331 -28.97 17.80 3.73
CA ALA A 331 -29.61 17.64 5.02
C ALA A 331 -29.20 18.78 5.96
N PRO A 332 -30.11 19.63 6.42
CA PRO A 332 -29.83 20.51 7.55
C PRO A 332 -29.60 19.61 8.77
N HIS A 333 -28.63 19.97 9.62
CA HIS A 333 -28.27 19.32 10.88
C HIS A 333 -29.40 18.47 11.46
N LEU A 334 -29.40 17.16 11.20
CA LEU A 334 -30.44 16.27 11.65
C LEU A 334 -29.98 15.51 12.90
N THR A 335 -30.69 15.77 13.98
CA THR A 335 -30.97 14.88 15.09
C THR A 335 -31.04 13.40 14.66
N GLY A 336 -30.20 12.59 15.34
CA GLY A 336 -30.00 11.18 15.20
C GLY A 336 -31.21 10.33 14.81
N GLU A 337 -31.15 9.83 13.59
CA GLU A 337 -31.74 8.57 13.22
C GLU A 337 -30.92 7.97 12.08
N SER A 338 -30.42 6.76 12.34
CA SER A 338 -29.59 5.97 11.40
C SER A 338 -30.37 5.62 10.14
N ALA A 339 -29.89 6.05 8.98
CA ALA A 339 -30.47 5.68 7.69
C ALA A 339 -30.18 4.23 7.25
N TYR A 340 -29.63 3.39 8.12
CA TYR A 340 -29.40 1.97 7.86
C TYR A 340 -30.21 1.15 8.86
N GLY A 341 -31.20 0.40 8.34
CA GLY A 341 -31.96 -0.56 9.12
C GLY A 341 -31.07 -1.64 9.75
N PRO A 342 -31.54 -2.32 10.81
CA PRO A 342 -30.74 -3.29 11.55
C PRO A 342 -30.45 -4.51 10.69
N HIS A 343 -29.19 -4.68 10.28
CA HIS A 343 -28.73 -5.95 9.72
C HIS A 343 -28.48 -6.92 10.87
N SER A 344 -29.19 -8.02 10.83
CA SER A 344 -29.11 -9.17 11.71
C SER A 344 -27.65 -9.58 11.95
N PHE A 345 -27.29 -9.75 13.22
CA PHE A 345 -26.06 -10.36 13.69
C PHE A 345 -25.92 -11.75 13.07
N VAL A 346 -24.86 -11.95 12.29
CA VAL A 346 -24.44 -13.29 11.88
C VAL A 346 -23.29 -13.69 12.78
N ASP A 347 -23.43 -14.82 13.46
CA ASP A 347 -22.44 -15.43 14.34
C ASP A 347 -21.06 -15.50 13.67
N ILE A 348 -20.06 -14.89 14.32
CA ILE A 348 -18.66 -14.96 13.93
C ILE A 348 -18.09 -16.29 14.43
N PRO A 349 -17.49 -17.12 13.56
CA PRO A 349 -16.83 -18.35 14.05
C PRO A 349 -15.66 -17.99 14.98
N LYS A 350 -15.69 -18.51 16.21
CA LYS A 350 -14.66 -18.39 17.26
C LYS A 350 -13.31 -19.03 16.94
N VAL A 351 -12.85 -19.04 15.69
CA VAL A 351 -11.64 -19.77 15.27
C VAL A 351 -10.38 -18.90 15.26
N LEU A 352 -10.49 -17.58 15.52
CA LEU A 352 -9.34 -16.66 15.47
C LEU A 352 -8.85 -16.16 16.85
N PHE A 353 -9.50 -16.53 17.95
CA PHE A 353 -9.13 -16.06 19.29
C PHE A 353 -8.96 -17.21 20.28
N THR A 354 -7.95 -18.02 20.12
CA THR A 354 -7.44 -18.90 21.18
C THR A 354 -5.92 -18.89 21.12
N GLN A 355 -5.33 -17.91 21.83
CA GLN A 355 -4.06 -17.97 22.54
C GLN A 355 -3.54 -16.55 22.86
N ALA A 356 -4.16 -15.90 23.80
CA ALA A 356 -3.59 -14.69 24.41
C ALA A 356 -3.90 -14.66 25.90
N GLU A 357 -3.58 -15.75 26.59
CA GLU A 357 -3.48 -15.75 28.07
C GLU A 357 -2.45 -16.79 28.49
N SER A 358 -1.20 -16.36 28.56
CA SER A 358 -0.16 -16.81 29.50
C SER A 358 1.22 -16.43 28.95
N LEU A 359 1.81 -15.43 29.51
CA LEU A 359 3.26 -15.36 29.82
C LEU A 359 3.58 -13.93 30.31
N GLY A 360 3.44 -13.78 31.59
CA GLY A 360 4.04 -12.66 32.32
C GLY A 360 5.56 -12.88 32.46
N THR A 361 6.24 -11.73 32.55
CA THR A 361 7.59 -11.56 33.07
C THR A 361 8.77 -12.11 32.29
N ARG A 362 9.43 -11.22 31.55
CA ARG A 362 10.87 -10.97 31.62
C ARG A 362 11.21 -9.59 31.02
N ARG A 363 11.33 -8.57 31.88
CA ARG A 363 11.97 -7.30 31.55
C ARG A 363 13.49 -7.44 31.71
N LYS A 364 14.24 -7.17 30.62
CA LYS A 364 15.54 -6.49 30.59
C LYS A 364 16.27 -6.81 29.28
N ALA A 365 16.22 -5.88 28.32
CA ALA A 365 17.29 -5.59 27.34
C ALA A 365 16.73 -4.80 26.14
N ALA A 366 16.41 -3.51 26.33
CA ALA A 366 15.86 -2.72 25.23
C ALA A 366 16.17 -1.22 25.32
N SER A 367 17.33 -0.81 25.84
CA SER A 367 17.60 0.63 25.99
C SER A 367 18.57 1.22 24.97
N SER A 368 18.96 0.50 23.91
CA SER A 368 19.98 0.95 22.97
C SER A 368 19.49 1.35 21.57
N LEU A 369 18.27 1.01 21.16
CA LEU A 369 17.80 1.28 19.78
C LEU A 369 17.26 2.70 19.57
N SER A 370 16.76 3.37 20.60
CA SER A 370 16.15 4.71 20.48
C SER A 370 17.13 5.87 20.24
N LYS A 371 18.45 5.62 20.25
CA LYS A 371 19.48 6.67 20.09
C LYS A 371 20.26 6.61 18.78
N ALA A 372 19.98 5.64 17.92
CA ALA A 372 20.77 5.39 16.71
C ALA A 372 19.95 5.38 15.40
N LEU A 373 18.64 5.60 15.47
CA LEU A 373 17.75 5.90 14.35
C LEU A 373 17.37 7.39 14.44
#